data_39a81fb8b1c2384ca1a1089e1b3cb8b7
#
_entry.id   39a81fb8b1c2384ca1a1089e1b3cb8b7
#
_cell.length_a   1.000
_cell.length_b   1.000
_cell.length_c   1.000
_cell.angle_alpha   90.00
_cell.angle_beta   90.00
_cell.angle_gamma   90.00
#
_symmetry.space_group_name_H-M   'P 1'
#
loop_
_entity.id
_entity.type
_entity.pdbx_description
1 polymer ?
#
loop_
_entity_poly.entity_id
_entity_poly.type
_entity_poly.pdbx_seq_one_letter_code
_entity_poly.pdbx_strand_id
1 'polypeptide(L)'
;MIIGKKEFDIKNETYVMGILNVTPDSFSDGGKYNGMDRALAHAKQMIDEGAAIIDVGGESTRPGHVQITEDEEIARVTPVIERLKQEFAVPVSIDTYKSRVAEAALQAGADLVNDIWGLKYDPKMAGVIAKYDVACCLMHNREKAEYTDFLTDFMTDMEECVTLAKKAGISEDKIILDPGVGFGKTYEMNLEIIDKMECLNKLGYPVLLGTSRKSVIGLTLDLPVEEREEGTLVTTVYGVQKGCAFVRVHDVQKNL
;
A
#
# COMPACT_ATOMS: atom_id res chain seq x y z
N MET A 1 -8.45 -12.48 -9.08
CA MET A 1 -7.30 -11.58 -9.36
C MET A 1 -6.01 -12.35 -9.19
N ILE A 2 -5.01 -12.17 -10.08
CA ILE A 2 -3.71 -12.83 -9.94
C ILE A 2 -2.66 -11.77 -9.60
N ILE A 3 -1.87 -12.00 -8.54
CA ILE A 3 -0.72 -11.15 -8.15
C ILE A 3 0.49 -12.07 -8.06
N GLY A 4 1.50 -11.85 -8.92
CA GLY A 4 2.61 -12.78 -9.09
C GLY A 4 2.12 -14.16 -9.56
N LYS A 5 2.32 -15.18 -8.74
CA LYS A 5 1.86 -16.58 -9.02
C LYS A 5 0.66 -16.99 -8.17
N LYS A 6 0.14 -16.10 -7.32
CA LYS A 6 -0.96 -16.40 -6.40
C LYS A 6 -2.28 -15.86 -6.93
N GLU A 7 -3.31 -16.69 -6.89
CA GLU A 7 -4.68 -16.30 -7.16
C GLU A 7 -5.38 -15.85 -5.86
N PHE A 8 -6.16 -14.76 -5.96
CA PHE A 8 -6.91 -14.17 -4.87
C PHE A 8 -8.41 -14.16 -5.21
N ASP A 9 -9.22 -14.75 -4.35
CA ASP A 9 -10.70 -14.68 -4.44
C ASP A 9 -11.20 -13.37 -3.81
N ILE A 10 -10.98 -12.27 -4.54
CA ILE A 10 -11.31 -10.91 -4.10
C ILE A 10 -12.81 -10.63 -3.91
N LYS A 11 -13.69 -11.61 -4.24
CA LYS A 11 -15.14 -11.47 -4.08
C LYS A 11 -15.65 -12.06 -2.77
N ASN A 12 -14.98 -13.07 -2.26
CA ASN A 12 -15.45 -13.83 -1.10
C ASN A 12 -14.52 -13.74 0.11
N GLU A 13 -13.27 -13.31 -0.10
CA GLU A 13 -12.24 -13.26 0.94
C GLU A 13 -11.58 -11.89 1.03
N THR A 14 -11.13 -11.54 2.24
CA THR A 14 -10.24 -10.39 2.49
C THR A 14 -8.86 -10.89 2.86
N TYR A 15 -7.84 -10.30 2.29
CA TYR A 15 -6.44 -10.71 2.45
C TYR A 15 -5.64 -9.65 3.19
N VAL A 16 -4.75 -10.09 4.06
CA VAL A 16 -3.85 -9.20 4.82
C VAL A 16 -2.56 -8.97 4.05
N MET A 17 -2.21 -7.70 3.84
CA MET A 17 -0.93 -7.23 3.32
C MET A 17 -0.09 -6.71 4.48
N GLY A 18 1.04 -7.36 4.75
CA GLY A 18 1.98 -6.99 5.83
C GLY A 18 2.94 -5.90 5.39
N ILE A 19 3.10 -4.85 6.22
CA ILE A 19 3.98 -3.71 5.95
C ILE A 19 5.41 -4.04 6.38
N LEU A 20 6.36 -3.98 5.46
CA LEU A 20 7.79 -4.13 5.71
C LEU A 20 8.55 -2.83 5.37
N ASN A 21 8.79 -2.00 6.37
CA ASN A 21 9.60 -0.79 6.20
C ASN A 21 11.09 -1.10 6.27
N VAL A 22 11.83 -0.73 5.22
CA VAL A 22 13.30 -0.92 5.13
C VAL A 22 14.02 0.44 5.22
N THR A 23 13.73 1.19 6.29
CA THR A 23 14.34 2.49 6.57
C THR A 23 15.65 2.37 7.36
N PRO A 24 16.55 3.39 7.38
CA PRO A 24 17.81 3.35 8.12
C PRO A 24 17.66 2.99 9.59
N ASP A 25 16.58 3.43 10.24
CA ASP A 25 16.30 3.11 11.66
C ASP A 25 16.06 1.61 11.84
N SER A 26 15.55 0.92 10.82
CA SER A 26 15.44 -0.54 10.80
C SER A 26 16.80 -1.24 10.69
N PHE A 27 17.87 -0.50 10.34
CA PHE A 27 19.22 -1.00 10.12
C PHE A 27 20.27 -0.44 11.12
N SER A 28 19.87 0.44 12.08
CA SER A 28 20.79 1.26 12.88
C SER A 28 21.64 0.51 13.92
N ASP A 29 21.26 -0.69 14.36
CA ASP A 29 21.90 -1.37 15.49
C ASP A 29 22.84 -2.54 15.14
N GLY A 30 23.51 -2.56 13.98
CA GLY A 30 24.44 -3.66 13.72
C GLY A 30 24.94 -3.85 12.30
N GLY A 31 24.89 -2.83 11.45
CA GLY A 31 25.40 -2.88 10.08
C GLY A 31 24.42 -3.52 9.08
N LYS A 32 24.76 -3.43 7.77
CA LYS A 32 23.88 -3.84 6.65
C LYS A 32 23.39 -5.30 6.72
N TYR A 33 24.22 -6.24 7.20
CA TYR A 33 23.85 -7.65 7.30
C TYR A 33 22.77 -7.89 8.38
N ASN A 34 22.94 -7.27 9.55
CA ASN A 34 21.98 -7.43 10.65
C ASN A 34 20.61 -6.80 10.32
N GLY A 35 20.58 -5.74 9.51
CA GLY A 35 19.33 -5.14 9.05
C GLY A 35 18.58 -6.01 8.05
N MET A 36 19.29 -6.64 7.10
CA MET A 36 18.70 -7.59 6.14
C MET A 36 18.09 -8.80 6.85
N ASP A 37 18.84 -9.42 7.76
CA ASP A 37 18.37 -10.61 8.50
C ASP A 37 17.13 -10.27 9.35
N ARG A 38 17.09 -9.09 9.97
CA ARG A 38 15.89 -8.61 10.69
C ARG A 38 14.69 -8.39 9.78
N ALA A 39 14.89 -7.78 8.60
CA ALA A 39 13.82 -7.59 7.63
C ALA A 39 13.25 -8.93 7.15
N LEU A 40 14.10 -9.90 6.84
CA LEU A 40 13.68 -11.24 6.44
C LEU A 40 13.00 -12.01 7.58
N ALA A 41 13.51 -11.92 8.80
CA ALA A 41 12.88 -12.53 9.98
C ALA A 41 11.49 -11.94 10.24
N HIS A 42 11.34 -10.60 10.12
CA HIS A 42 10.04 -9.95 10.27
C HIS A 42 9.08 -10.31 9.13
N ALA A 43 9.55 -10.35 7.89
CA ALA A 43 8.74 -10.83 6.77
C ALA A 43 8.29 -12.28 6.98
N LYS A 44 9.20 -13.16 7.41
CA LYS A 44 8.86 -14.54 7.74
C LYS A 44 7.80 -14.63 8.84
N GLN A 45 7.94 -13.85 9.91
CA GLN A 45 6.95 -13.78 10.97
C GLN A 45 5.59 -13.38 10.41
N MET A 46 5.50 -12.30 9.63
CA MET A 46 4.22 -11.86 9.02
C MET A 46 3.62 -12.94 8.11
N ILE A 47 4.45 -13.67 7.36
CA ILE A 47 4.00 -14.78 6.50
C ILE A 47 3.47 -15.95 7.35
N ASP A 48 4.18 -16.33 8.39
CA ASP A 48 3.76 -17.39 9.34
C ASP A 48 2.46 -17.00 10.07
N GLU A 49 2.25 -15.71 10.33
CA GLU A 49 1.02 -15.12 10.88
C GLU A 49 -0.12 -15.03 9.87
N GLY A 50 0.11 -15.28 8.58
CA GLY A 50 -0.91 -15.33 7.54
C GLY A 50 -0.94 -14.16 6.55
N ALA A 51 0.10 -13.32 6.50
CA ALA A 51 0.19 -12.29 5.46
C ALA A 51 0.12 -12.91 4.06
N ALA A 52 -0.77 -12.41 3.25
CA ALA A 52 -0.97 -12.88 1.89
C ALA A 52 -0.06 -12.18 0.86
N ILE A 53 0.44 -10.97 1.21
CA ILE A 53 1.36 -10.12 0.44
C ILE A 53 2.28 -9.44 1.44
N ILE A 54 3.56 -9.24 1.08
CA ILE A 54 4.50 -8.39 1.82
C ILE A 54 4.73 -7.11 1.02
N ASP A 55 4.48 -5.95 1.64
CA ASP A 55 4.61 -4.63 1.02
C ASP A 55 5.87 -3.93 1.51
N VAL A 56 6.87 -3.79 0.64
CA VAL A 56 8.20 -3.27 0.95
C VAL A 56 8.26 -1.77 0.67
N GLY A 57 8.58 -0.98 1.69
CA GLY A 57 8.75 0.48 1.57
C GLY A 57 10.14 0.94 1.98
N GLY A 58 10.84 1.67 1.09
CA GLY A 58 12.19 2.22 1.34
C GLY A 58 12.20 3.65 1.87
N GLU A 59 11.11 4.37 1.67
CA GLU A 59 10.88 5.75 2.12
C GLU A 59 9.68 5.81 3.07
N SER A 60 9.77 6.66 4.09
CA SER A 60 8.59 6.94 4.91
C SER A 60 7.61 7.79 4.11
N THR A 61 6.38 7.35 3.98
CA THR A 61 5.30 8.11 3.31
C THR A 61 4.43 8.90 4.29
N ARG A 62 4.85 9.01 5.57
CA ARG A 62 4.13 9.80 6.58
C ARG A 62 4.18 11.29 6.23
N PRO A 63 3.10 12.06 6.48
CA PRO A 63 3.12 13.51 6.28
C PRO A 63 4.32 14.17 6.96
N GLY A 64 5.06 15.03 6.22
CA GLY A 64 6.24 15.72 6.74
C GLY A 64 7.55 14.91 6.73
N HIS A 65 7.58 13.72 6.13
CA HIS A 65 8.84 12.98 5.93
C HIS A 65 9.79 13.73 4.99
N VAL A 66 11.08 13.43 5.12
CA VAL A 66 12.11 13.92 4.19
C VAL A 66 12.20 12.92 3.03
N GLN A 67 12.00 13.42 1.82
CA GLN A 67 12.18 12.61 0.61
C GLN A 67 13.65 12.20 0.47
N ILE A 68 13.86 10.95 0.09
CA ILE A 68 15.17 10.41 -0.28
C ILE A 68 15.32 10.36 -1.80
N THR A 69 16.56 10.25 -2.27
CA THR A 69 16.82 10.08 -3.70
C THR A 69 16.34 8.71 -4.19
N GLU A 70 16.03 8.61 -5.49
CA GLU A 70 15.67 7.33 -6.12
C GLU A 70 16.79 6.28 -5.94
N ASP A 71 18.06 6.67 -6.12
CA ASP A 71 19.18 5.76 -5.95
C ASP A 71 19.30 5.22 -4.52
N GLU A 72 19.02 6.04 -3.53
CA GLU A 72 19.00 5.62 -2.13
C GLU A 72 17.83 4.67 -1.86
N GLU A 73 16.65 4.95 -2.36
CA GLU A 73 15.48 4.09 -2.22
C GLU A 73 15.68 2.74 -2.90
N ILE A 74 16.19 2.74 -4.16
CA ILE A 74 16.57 1.52 -4.89
C ILE A 74 17.56 0.68 -4.09
N ALA A 75 18.61 1.31 -3.57
CA ALA A 75 19.64 0.60 -2.79
C ALA A 75 19.09 -0.03 -1.49
N ARG A 76 18.00 0.48 -0.95
CA ARG A 76 17.31 -0.07 0.23
C ARG A 76 16.39 -1.23 -0.13
N VAL A 77 15.55 -1.08 -1.17
CA VAL A 77 14.45 -2.01 -1.42
C VAL A 77 14.85 -3.21 -2.28
N THR A 78 15.69 -3.03 -3.30
CA THR A 78 15.99 -4.11 -4.26
C THR A 78 16.64 -5.33 -3.61
N PRO A 79 17.66 -5.22 -2.73
CA PRO A 79 18.27 -6.38 -2.11
C PRO A 79 17.30 -7.16 -1.20
N VAL A 80 16.37 -6.44 -0.55
CA VAL A 80 15.35 -7.05 0.29
C VAL A 80 14.34 -7.82 -0.56
N ILE A 81 13.87 -7.21 -1.65
CA ILE A 81 12.92 -7.85 -2.57
C ILE A 81 13.53 -9.11 -3.19
N GLU A 82 14.78 -9.06 -3.68
CA GLU A 82 15.49 -10.21 -4.22
C GLU A 82 15.55 -11.39 -3.22
N ARG A 83 15.90 -11.09 -1.96
CA ARG A 83 15.98 -12.12 -0.92
C ARG A 83 14.60 -12.67 -0.55
N LEU A 84 13.56 -11.81 -0.43
CA LEU A 84 12.19 -12.26 -0.19
C LEU A 84 11.71 -13.21 -1.29
N LYS A 85 11.99 -12.91 -2.54
CA LYS A 85 11.59 -13.75 -3.70
C LYS A 85 12.37 -15.05 -3.80
N GLN A 86 13.60 -15.12 -3.26
CA GLN A 86 14.39 -16.34 -3.17
C GLN A 86 13.90 -17.26 -2.05
N GLU A 87 13.49 -16.69 -0.90
CA GLU A 87 13.21 -17.47 0.32
C GLU A 87 11.71 -17.80 0.49
N PHE A 88 10.81 -16.98 -0.07
CA PHE A 88 9.37 -17.11 0.15
C PHE A 88 8.57 -17.11 -1.16
N ALA A 89 7.47 -17.86 -1.16
CA ALA A 89 6.56 -17.93 -2.30
C ALA A 89 5.48 -16.83 -2.30
N VAL A 90 5.43 -15.99 -1.25
CA VAL A 90 4.45 -14.92 -1.10
C VAL A 90 4.68 -13.84 -2.16
N PRO A 91 3.63 -13.24 -2.74
CA PRO A 91 3.77 -12.04 -3.57
C PRO A 91 4.40 -10.88 -2.80
N VAL A 92 5.26 -10.12 -3.48
CA VAL A 92 5.94 -8.95 -2.92
C VAL A 92 5.45 -7.70 -3.64
N SER A 93 5.01 -6.71 -2.87
CA SER A 93 4.64 -5.37 -3.32
C SER A 93 5.77 -4.39 -3.06
N ILE A 94 5.91 -3.38 -3.91
CA ILE A 94 6.77 -2.21 -3.70
C ILE A 94 5.90 -0.98 -3.42
N ASP A 95 6.06 -0.36 -2.25
CA ASP A 95 5.44 0.91 -1.86
C ASP A 95 6.32 2.07 -2.34
N THR A 96 5.99 2.62 -3.51
CA THR A 96 6.72 3.74 -4.10
C THR A 96 5.86 4.49 -5.13
N TYR A 97 6.08 5.80 -5.24
CA TYR A 97 5.48 6.67 -6.24
C TYR A 97 6.49 7.13 -7.32
N LYS A 98 7.72 6.59 -7.29
CA LYS A 98 8.81 6.91 -8.21
C LYS A 98 8.98 5.77 -9.23
N SER A 99 8.78 6.07 -10.51
CA SER A 99 8.79 5.05 -11.58
C SER A 99 10.10 4.28 -11.69
N ARG A 100 11.23 4.96 -11.46
CA ARG A 100 12.55 4.32 -11.51
C ARG A 100 12.77 3.35 -10.36
N VAL A 101 12.25 3.66 -9.17
CA VAL A 101 12.27 2.74 -8.02
C VAL A 101 11.37 1.53 -8.29
N ALA A 102 10.16 1.78 -8.80
CA ALA A 102 9.23 0.71 -9.18
C ALA A 102 9.86 -0.22 -10.23
N GLU A 103 10.48 0.32 -11.27
CA GLU A 103 11.16 -0.49 -12.30
C GLU A 103 12.28 -1.36 -11.72
N ALA A 104 13.13 -0.80 -10.85
CA ALA A 104 14.19 -1.56 -10.20
C ALA A 104 13.63 -2.66 -9.28
N ALA A 105 12.57 -2.38 -8.52
CA ALA A 105 11.89 -3.35 -7.68
C ALA A 105 11.25 -4.49 -8.48
N LEU A 106 10.64 -4.18 -9.63
CA LEU A 106 10.07 -5.18 -10.54
C LEU A 106 11.15 -6.06 -11.17
N GLN A 107 12.31 -5.50 -11.51
CA GLN A 107 13.48 -6.27 -11.96
C GLN A 107 14.02 -7.19 -10.86
N ALA A 108 13.94 -6.77 -9.59
CA ALA A 108 14.28 -7.57 -8.42
C ALA A 108 13.23 -8.66 -8.10
N GLY A 109 12.08 -8.64 -8.78
CA GLY A 109 11.04 -9.67 -8.69
C GLY A 109 9.77 -9.26 -7.95
N ALA A 110 9.52 -7.97 -7.67
CA ALA A 110 8.25 -7.52 -7.14
C ALA A 110 7.08 -7.86 -8.07
N ASP A 111 5.92 -8.15 -7.50
CA ASP A 111 4.72 -8.64 -8.20
C ASP A 111 3.60 -7.58 -8.27
N LEU A 112 3.72 -6.49 -7.49
CA LEU A 112 2.74 -5.42 -7.38
C LEU A 112 3.43 -4.08 -7.14
N VAL A 113 2.89 -3.00 -7.71
CA VAL A 113 3.28 -1.62 -7.39
C VAL A 113 2.16 -0.97 -6.57
N ASN A 114 2.49 -0.55 -5.35
CA ASN A 114 1.60 0.22 -4.48
C ASN A 114 1.96 1.71 -4.59
N ASP A 115 1.19 2.46 -5.39
CA ASP A 115 1.46 3.87 -5.70
C ASP A 115 0.53 4.79 -4.90
N ILE A 116 1.06 5.46 -3.89
CA ILE A 116 0.34 6.40 -3.03
C ILE A 116 -0.14 7.68 -3.73
N TRP A 117 0.19 7.89 -4.99
CA TRP A 117 -0.27 9.01 -5.81
C TRP A 117 -1.18 8.61 -6.95
N GLY A 118 -1.48 7.31 -7.11
CA GLY A 118 -2.41 6.84 -8.13
C GLY A 118 -2.03 7.24 -9.55
N LEU A 119 -0.75 7.13 -9.91
CA LEU A 119 -0.15 7.46 -11.21
C LEU A 119 -0.04 8.96 -11.52
N LYS A 120 -0.37 9.85 -10.57
CA LYS A 120 -0.41 11.31 -10.83
C LYS A 120 0.91 12.02 -10.51
N TYR A 121 1.81 11.42 -9.72
CA TYR A 121 3.09 12.05 -9.35
C TYR A 121 4.14 11.89 -10.43
N ASP A 122 4.42 10.66 -10.88
CA ASP A 122 5.40 10.37 -11.91
C ASP A 122 4.70 9.87 -13.20
N PRO A 123 4.74 10.66 -14.29
CA PRO A 123 4.04 10.32 -15.53
C PRO A 123 4.55 9.04 -16.20
N LYS A 124 5.72 8.52 -15.80
CA LYS A 124 6.28 7.27 -16.32
C LYS A 124 5.78 6.03 -15.58
N MET A 125 5.21 6.19 -14.38
CA MET A 125 4.80 5.07 -13.52
C MET A 125 3.84 4.12 -14.23
N ALA A 126 2.79 4.64 -14.85
CA ALA A 126 1.81 3.82 -15.57
C ALA A 126 2.44 2.99 -16.68
N GLY A 127 3.39 3.58 -17.43
CA GLY A 127 4.14 2.87 -18.49
C GLY A 127 5.03 1.76 -17.95
N VAL A 128 5.65 1.95 -16.78
CA VAL A 128 6.44 0.92 -16.11
C VAL A 128 5.54 -0.25 -15.71
N ILE A 129 4.43 0.00 -15.02
CA ILE A 129 3.49 -1.04 -14.59
C ILE A 129 2.97 -1.86 -15.79
N ALA A 130 2.55 -1.16 -16.87
CA ALA A 130 2.07 -1.81 -18.09
C ALA A 130 3.16 -2.66 -18.78
N LYS A 131 4.42 -2.15 -18.84
CA LYS A 131 5.57 -2.86 -19.44
C LYS A 131 5.84 -4.20 -18.75
N TYR A 132 5.75 -4.24 -17.42
CA TYR A 132 6.01 -5.44 -16.64
C TYR A 132 4.77 -6.32 -16.44
N ASP A 133 3.60 -5.85 -16.88
CA ASP A 133 2.32 -6.55 -16.81
C ASP A 133 1.99 -7.05 -15.38
N VAL A 134 2.24 -6.21 -14.36
CA VAL A 134 2.02 -6.51 -12.94
C VAL A 134 0.78 -5.85 -12.39
N ALA A 135 0.31 -6.30 -11.22
CA ALA A 135 -0.76 -5.65 -10.49
C ALA A 135 -0.32 -4.28 -9.94
N CYS A 136 -1.28 -3.37 -9.73
CA CYS A 136 -1.04 -2.08 -9.07
C CYS A 136 -2.16 -1.74 -8.09
N CYS A 137 -1.77 -1.06 -7.01
CA CYS A 137 -2.69 -0.41 -6.09
C CYS A 137 -2.59 1.10 -6.30
N LEU A 138 -3.70 1.72 -6.67
CA LEU A 138 -3.79 3.14 -6.98
C LEU A 138 -4.49 3.87 -5.83
N MET A 139 -3.74 4.68 -5.08
CA MET A 139 -4.26 5.36 -3.91
C MET A 139 -4.70 6.80 -4.24
N HIS A 140 -5.83 7.20 -3.65
CA HIS A 140 -6.28 8.59 -3.67
C HIS A 140 -5.36 9.47 -2.82
N ASN A 141 -4.79 10.50 -3.43
CA ASN A 141 -3.98 11.51 -2.76
C ASN A 141 -4.15 12.89 -3.40
N ARG A 142 -4.03 13.93 -2.58
CA ARG A 142 -3.89 15.34 -2.98
C ARG A 142 -2.82 16.01 -2.13
N GLU A 143 -2.16 17.02 -2.66
CA GLU A 143 -1.18 17.81 -1.89
C GLU A 143 -1.84 18.58 -0.73
N LYS A 144 -3.09 19.01 -0.93
CA LYS A 144 -3.89 19.76 0.05
C LYS A 144 -5.29 19.17 0.14
N ALA A 145 -5.88 19.28 1.34
CA ALA A 145 -7.26 18.86 1.61
C ALA A 145 -8.26 19.94 1.11
N GLU A 146 -8.23 20.26 -0.18
CA GLU A 146 -9.09 21.27 -0.83
C GLU A 146 -10.07 20.57 -1.77
N TYR A 147 -11.37 20.61 -1.44
CA TYR A 147 -12.45 19.97 -2.19
C TYR A 147 -13.64 20.94 -2.30
N THR A 148 -14.37 20.86 -3.40
CA THR A 148 -15.65 21.56 -3.55
C THR A 148 -16.78 20.76 -2.89
N ASP A 149 -16.86 19.49 -3.21
CA ASP A 149 -17.64 18.45 -2.54
C ASP A 149 -16.75 17.21 -2.40
N PHE A 150 -16.50 16.82 -1.15
CA PHE A 150 -15.45 15.84 -0.88
C PHE A 150 -15.65 14.51 -1.60
N LEU A 151 -16.85 13.91 -1.49
CA LEU A 151 -17.08 12.58 -2.07
C LEU A 151 -17.15 12.62 -3.61
N THR A 152 -17.72 13.69 -4.18
CA THR A 152 -17.77 13.86 -5.64
C THR A 152 -16.38 14.05 -6.21
N ASP A 153 -15.59 14.94 -5.62
CA ASP A 153 -14.21 15.20 -6.06
C ASP A 153 -13.33 13.96 -5.88
N PHE A 154 -13.46 13.26 -4.74
CA PHE A 154 -12.77 12.00 -4.45
C PHE A 154 -13.04 10.94 -5.52
N MET A 155 -14.31 10.74 -5.88
CA MET A 155 -14.68 9.76 -6.92
C MET A 155 -14.12 10.16 -8.29
N THR A 156 -14.16 11.46 -8.63
CA THR A 156 -13.57 11.99 -9.87
C THR A 156 -12.07 11.75 -9.93
N ASP A 157 -11.34 11.97 -8.82
CA ASP A 157 -9.91 11.70 -8.71
C ASP A 157 -9.59 10.21 -8.90
N MET A 158 -10.42 9.32 -8.36
CA MET A 158 -10.23 7.87 -8.52
C MET A 158 -10.53 7.40 -9.95
N GLU A 159 -11.56 7.96 -10.59
CA GLU A 159 -11.84 7.72 -12.01
C GLU A 159 -10.69 8.19 -12.92
N GLU A 160 -10.04 9.30 -12.55
CA GLU A 160 -8.83 9.78 -13.23
C GLU A 160 -7.69 8.77 -13.12
N CYS A 161 -7.40 8.24 -11.90
CA CYS A 161 -6.39 7.21 -11.70
C CYS A 161 -6.63 5.97 -12.57
N VAL A 162 -7.87 5.47 -12.59
CA VAL A 162 -8.28 4.35 -13.45
C VAL A 162 -8.10 4.68 -14.92
N THR A 163 -8.47 5.89 -15.34
CA THR A 163 -8.31 6.35 -16.72
C THR A 163 -6.85 6.39 -17.14
N LEU A 164 -5.94 6.87 -16.27
CA LEU A 164 -4.49 6.88 -16.52
C LEU A 164 -3.95 5.45 -16.67
N ALA A 165 -4.37 4.53 -15.80
CA ALA A 165 -3.98 3.12 -15.87
C ALA A 165 -4.42 2.47 -17.20
N LYS A 166 -5.68 2.65 -17.58
CA LYS A 166 -6.25 2.07 -18.82
C LYS A 166 -5.59 2.66 -20.07
N LYS A 167 -5.32 3.97 -20.10
CA LYS A 167 -4.60 4.63 -21.21
C LYS A 167 -3.18 4.10 -21.40
N ALA A 168 -2.53 3.71 -20.32
CA ALA A 168 -1.19 3.11 -20.39
C ALA A 168 -1.19 1.63 -20.79
N GLY A 169 -2.38 0.99 -20.86
CA GLY A 169 -2.53 -0.42 -21.21
C GLY A 169 -2.48 -1.38 -20.02
N ILE A 170 -2.63 -0.88 -18.78
CA ILE A 170 -2.76 -1.73 -17.60
C ILE A 170 -4.12 -2.45 -17.66
N SER A 171 -4.11 -3.77 -17.53
CA SER A 171 -5.32 -4.60 -17.57
C SER A 171 -6.22 -4.33 -16.34
N GLU A 172 -7.53 -4.28 -16.57
CA GLU A 172 -8.49 -3.94 -15.50
C GLU A 172 -8.47 -4.94 -14.33
N ASP A 173 -8.18 -6.20 -14.61
CA ASP A 173 -8.07 -7.27 -13.60
C ASP A 173 -6.80 -7.17 -12.72
N LYS A 174 -5.93 -6.19 -13.00
CA LYS A 174 -4.68 -5.90 -12.24
C LYS A 174 -4.75 -4.63 -11.40
N ILE A 175 -5.87 -3.92 -11.40
CA ILE A 175 -6.04 -2.66 -10.68
C ILE A 175 -6.70 -2.92 -9.33
N ILE A 176 -6.11 -2.37 -8.27
CA ILE A 176 -6.65 -2.27 -6.90
C ILE A 176 -6.77 -0.77 -6.59
N LEU A 177 -7.81 -0.37 -5.86
CA LEU A 177 -8.02 1.03 -5.44
C LEU A 177 -7.85 1.16 -3.92
N ASP A 178 -7.22 2.26 -3.47
CA ASP A 178 -7.09 2.59 -2.04
C ASP A 178 -7.69 3.98 -1.78
N PRO A 179 -8.60 4.14 -0.80
CA PRO A 179 -9.20 5.43 -0.48
C PRO A 179 -8.22 6.47 0.07
N GLY A 180 -6.99 6.09 0.41
CA GLY A 180 -5.95 7.01 0.87
C GLY A 180 -6.27 7.67 2.20
N VAL A 181 -6.74 6.91 3.18
CA VAL A 181 -6.96 7.41 4.55
C VAL A 181 -5.65 8.01 5.09
N GLY A 182 -5.71 9.26 5.59
CA GLY A 182 -4.55 9.98 6.11
C GLY A 182 -3.76 10.78 5.07
N PHE A 183 -4.20 10.83 3.80
CA PHE A 183 -3.52 11.55 2.73
C PHE A 183 -4.44 12.58 2.08
N GLY A 184 -4.00 13.85 2.02
CA GLY A 184 -4.74 14.94 1.39
C GLY A 184 -6.17 15.12 1.93
N LYS A 185 -6.43 14.82 3.20
CA LYS A 185 -7.76 14.83 3.83
C LYS A 185 -7.70 15.43 5.23
N THR A 186 -8.75 16.15 5.63
CA THR A 186 -8.95 16.55 7.03
C THR A 186 -9.31 15.32 7.89
N TYR A 187 -9.39 15.52 9.20
CA TYR A 187 -9.83 14.44 10.12
C TYR A 187 -11.25 13.97 9.78
N GLU A 188 -12.17 14.91 9.57
CA GLU A 188 -13.57 14.61 9.24
C GLU A 188 -13.69 13.87 7.91
N MET A 189 -12.93 14.30 6.88
CA MET A 189 -12.89 13.62 5.59
C MET A 189 -12.34 12.20 5.69
N ASN A 190 -11.38 11.96 6.60
CA ASN A 190 -10.89 10.61 6.85
C ASN A 190 -11.96 9.72 7.50
N LEU A 191 -12.74 10.24 8.43
CA LEU A 191 -13.87 9.52 9.00
C LEU A 191 -14.96 9.26 7.93
N GLU A 192 -15.26 10.26 7.12
CA GLU A 192 -16.26 10.15 6.06
C GLU A 192 -15.87 9.11 5.02
N ILE A 193 -14.62 9.09 4.56
CA ILE A 193 -14.21 8.08 3.55
C ILE A 193 -14.11 6.67 4.13
N ILE A 194 -13.80 6.51 5.41
CA ILE A 194 -13.90 5.22 6.08
C ILE A 194 -15.35 4.76 6.11
N ASP A 195 -16.30 5.64 6.47
CA ASP A 195 -17.74 5.31 6.50
C ASP A 195 -18.32 5.04 5.11
N LYS A 196 -17.85 5.74 4.08
CA LYS A 196 -18.39 5.68 2.72
C LYS A 196 -17.50 4.94 1.72
N MET A 197 -16.51 4.16 2.18
CA MET A 197 -15.52 3.53 1.28
C MET A 197 -16.15 2.59 0.25
N GLU A 198 -17.34 2.06 0.52
CA GLU A 198 -18.10 1.27 -0.46
C GLU A 198 -18.46 2.04 -1.74
N CYS A 199 -18.31 3.38 -1.75
CA CYS A 199 -18.47 4.17 -2.99
C CYS A 199 -17.48 3.72 -4.06
N LEU A 200 -16.26 3.27 -3.68
CA LEU A 200 -15.27 2.71 -4.61
C LEU A 200 -15.73 1.43 -5.31
N ASN A 201 -16.60 0.64 -4.68
CA ASN A 201 -17.14 -0.57 -5.30
C ASN A 201 -17.91 -0.26 -6.60
N LYS A 202 -18.41 0.97 -6.76
CA LYS A 202 -19.09 1.43 -7.99
C LYS A 202 -18.16 1.47 -9.19
N LEU A 203 -16.85 1.58 -8.97
CA LEU A 203 -15.84 1.56 -10.03
C LEU A 203 -15.51 0.14 -10.52
N GLY A 204 -15.93 -0.89 -9.77
CA GLY A 204 -15.79 -2.30 -10.17
C GLY A 204 -14.43 -2.93 -9.89
N TYR A 205 -13.57 -2.27 -9.11
CA TYR A 205 -12.24 -2.75 -8.75
C TYR A 205 -12.18 -3.18 -7.28
N PRO A 206 -11.31 -4.15 -6.92
CA PRO A 206 -11.07 -4.50 -5.52
C PRO A 206 -10.50 -3.30 -4.75
N VAL A 207 -10.87 -3.21 -3.47
CA VAL A 207 -10.44 -2.13 -2.58
C VAL A 207 -9.42 -2.65 -1.56
N LEU A 208 -8.33 -1.90 -1.38
CA LEU A 208 -7.37 -2.06 -0.30
C LEU A 208 -7.60 -0.95 0.72
N LEU A 209 -7.67 -1.30 2.00
CA LEU A 209 -7.76 -0.35 3.10
C LEU A 209 -6.47 -0.34 3.92
N GLY A 210 -5.81 0.83 4.00
CA GLY A 210 -4.63 1.08 4.81
C GLY A 210 -4.90 2.10 5.92
N THR A 211 -5.31 1.65 7.12
CA THR A 211 -5.57 2.52 8.29
C THR A 211 -4.60 2.28 9.43
N SER A 212 -3.73 1.28 9.30
CA SER A 212 -2.89 0.79 10.40
C SER A 212 -2.08 1.89 11.09
N ARG A 213 -2.37 2.09 12.37
CA ARG A 213 -1.74 3.05 13.29
C ARG A 213 -1.80 4.51 12.82
N LYS A 214 -2.69 4.85 11.89
CA LYS A 214 -2.81 6.20 11.31
C LYS A 214 -3.37 7.22 12.30
N SER A 215 -3.12 8.49 12.00
CA SER A 215 -3.50 9.64 12.86
C SER A 215 -5.02 9.72 13.09
N VAL A 216 -5.85 9.30 12.15
CA VAL A 216 -7.30 9.28 12.32
C VAL A 216 -7.71 8.44 13.53
N ILE A 217 -7.05 7.28 13.77
CA ILE A 217 -7.29 6.44 14.95
C ILE A 217 -6.82 7.16 16.22
N GLY A 218 -5.59 7.73 16.17
CA GLY A 218 -5.04 8.45 17.32
C GLY A 218 -5.86 9.67 17.72
N LEU A 219 -6.38 10.43 16.76
CA LEU A 219 -7.24 11.58 17.02
C LEU A 219 -8.63 11.17 17.55
N THR A 220 -9.16 10.04 17.08
CA THR A 220 -10.46 9.53 17.54
C THR A 220 -10.41 9.02 18.97
N LEU A 221 -9.33 8.32 19.35
CA LEU A 221 -9.21 7.61 20.61
C LEU A 221 -8.31 8.32 21.63
N ASP A 222 -7.66 9.44 21.22
CA ASP A 222 -6.64 10.16 22.01
C ASP A 222 -5.48 9.23 22.42
N LEU A 223 -4.92 8.48 21.42
CA LEU A 223 -3.91 7.46 21.66
C LEU A 223 -2.60 7.75 20.90
N PRO A 224 -1.43 7.50 21.53
CA PRO A 224 -0.13 7.50 20.86
C PRO A 224 -0.07 6.37 19.81
N VAL A 225 0.93 6.42 18.92
CA VAL A 225 1.03 5.50 17.76
C VAL A 225 1.10 4.03 18.17
N GLU A 226 1.79 3.75 19.28
CA GLU A 226 2.03 2.41 19.81
C GLU A 226 0.75 1.74 20.35
N GLU A 227 -0.26 2.55 20.71
CA GLU A 227 -1.51 2.08 21.31
C GLU A 227 -2.69 2.08 20.32
N ARG A 228 -2.44 2.21 19.00
CA ARG A 228 -3.49 2.28 17.96
C ARG A 228 -3.85 0.92 17.35
N GLU A 229 -3.41 -0.16 17.94
CA GLU A 229 -3.58 -1.49 17.38
C GLU A 229 -5.05 -1.92 17.38
N GLU A 230 -5.75 -1.79 18.51
CA GLU A 230 -7.18 -2.11 18.62
C GLU A 230 -8.04 -1.23 17.70
N GLY A 231 -7.72 0.05 17.60
CA GLY A 231 -8.37 0.95 16.64
C GLY A 231 -8.12 0.55 15.19
N THR A 232 -6.92 0.03 14.88
CA THR A 232 -6.63 -0.57 13.56
C THR A 232 -7.52 -1.78 13.31
N LEU A 233 -7.61 -2.71 14.26
CA LEU A 233 -8.47 -3.90 14.15
C LEU A 233 -9.93 -3.52 13.89
N VAL A 234 -10.47 -2.53 14.62
CA VAL A 234 -11.85 -2.04 14.40
C VAL A 234 -12.03 -1.54 12.97
N THR A 235 -11.09 -0.74 12.44
CA THR A 235 -11.18 -0.25 11.05
C THR A 235 -10.99 -1.38 10.04
N THR A 236 -10.19 -2.41 10.34
CA THR A 236 -10.06 -3.61 9.51
C THR A 236 -11.39 -4.35 9.41
N VAL A 237 -12.04 -4.66 10.55
CA VAL A 237 -13.35 -5.32 10.57
C VAL A 237 -14.39 -4.50 9.80
N TYR A 238 -14.38 -3.18 9.98
CA TYR A 238 -15.28 -2.30 9.25
C TYR A 238 -15.01 -2.33 7.73
N GLY A 239 -13.74 -2.32 7.32
CA GLY A 239 -13.34 -2.46 5.92
C GLY A 239 -13.82 -3.78 5.29
N VAL A 240 -13.70 -4.89 6.02
CA VAL A 240 -14.22 -6.20 5.59
C VAL A 240 -15.73 -6.14 5.37
N GLN A 241 -16.48 -5.54 6.30
CA GLN A 241 -17.94 -5.37 6.18
C GLN A 241 -18.33 -4.49 4.99
N LYS A 242 -17.47 -3.53 4.60
CA LYS A 242 -17.65 -2.65 3.44
C LYS A 242 -17.13 -3.28 2.11
N GLY A 243 -16.64 -4.52 2.15
CA GLY A 243 -16.22 -5.28 0.97
C GLY A 243 -14.79 -5.00 0.50
N CYS A 244 -13.89 -4.58 1.40
CA CYS A 244 -12.46 -4.50 1.06
C CYS A 244 -11.89 -5.90 0.78
N ALA A 245 -11.19 -6.04 -0.33
CA ALA A 245 -10.50 -7.28 -0.70
C ALA A 245 -9.12 -7.41 -0.03
N PHE A 246 -8.52 -6.29 0.36
CA PHE A 246 -7.22 -6.24 1.02
C PHE A 246 -7.23 -5.27 2.19
N VAL A 247 -6.46 -5.59 3.24
CA VAL A 247 -6.15 -4.70 4.35
C VAL A 247 -4.64 -4.65 4.55
N ARG A 248 -4.07 -3.43 4.67
CA ARG A 248 -2.64 -3.19 4.79
C ARG A 248 -2.30 -2.79 6.22
N VAL A 249 -1.55 -3.64 6.93
CA VAL A 249 -1.33 -3.54 8.37
C VAL A 249 0.11 -3.80 8.81
N HIS A 250 0.49 -3.28 9.99
CA HIS A 250 1.75 -3.61 10.66
C HIS A 250 1.64 -4.92 11.45
N ASP A 251 0.50 -5.17 12.12
CA ASP A 251 0.28 -6.27 13.04
C ASP A 251 -0.63 -7.32 12.37
N VAL A 252 0.00 -8.28 11.66
CA VAL A 252 -0.72 -9.26 10.83
C VAL A 252 -1.60 -10.16 11.67
N GLN A 253 -1.05 -10.78 12.72
CA GLN A 253 -1.75 -11.78 13.53
C GLN A 253 -3.08 -11.29 14.11
N LYS A 254 -3.15 -10.02 14.52
CA LYS A 254 -4.37 -9.45 15.11
C LYS A 254 -5.41 -9.01 14.08
N ASN A 255 -5.01 -8.87 12.81
CA ASN A 255 -5.89 -8.43 11.73
C ASN A 255 -6.30 -9.57 10.78
N LEU A 256 -5.97 -10.80 11.12
CA LEU A 256 -6.38 -12.01 10.44
C LEU A 256 -7.65 -12.61 11.13
#